data_cab129d207da17bdd6348f77a10460b5
#
_entry.id   cab129d207da17bdd6348f77a10460b5
#
_cell.length_a   1.000
_cell.length_b   1.000
_cell.length_c   1.000
_cell.angle_alpha   90.00
_cell.angle_beta   90.00
_cell.angle_gamma   90.00
#
_symmetry.space_group_name_H-M   'P 1'
#
loop_
_entity.id
_entity.type
_entity.pdbx_description
1 polymer ?
#
loop_
_entity_poly.entity_id
_entity_poly.type
_entity_poly.pdbx_seq_one_letter_code
_entity_poly.pdbx_strand_id
1 'polypeptide(L)'
;MAFSNATPSQLRILAALLAMPEDDALDALRDMQPLAPWLGPVLPELERVSLAHWQTEHTRLFISAYPKTPCPPYESVYRQGVMGGVRTRELADLYRRAGLQAVDISADYLGTMLECAAYLREQGKDDLLRELDEEHLGLWLPRFARALSDQAELSLYQVLGRQIGALIPERGP
;
A
#
# COMPACT_ATOMS: atom_id res chain seq x y z
N MET A 1 3.01 10.07 15.49
CA MET A 1 2.21 9.60 14.35
C MET A 1 3.13 9.09 13.25
N ALA A 2 2.93 7.89 12.81
CA ALA A 2 3.75 7.26 11.78
C ALA A 2 3.74 8.02 10.43
N PHE A 3 2.60 8.53 10.02
CA PHE A 3 2.46 9.27 8.76
C PHE A 3 2.83 10.76 8.83
N SER A 4 3.44 11.24 9.91
CA SER A 4 3.66 12.68 10.13
C SER A 4 4.42 13.39 9.01
N ASN A 5 5.27 12.67 8.29
CA ASN A 5 6.12 13.23 7.24
C ASN A 5 5.66 12.92 5.80
N ALA A 6 4.67 12.05 5.59
CA ALA A 6 4.20 11.70 4.26
C ALA A 6 3.18 12.73 3.75
N THR A 7 3.38 13.23 2.55
CA THR A 7 2.38 14.10 1.89
C THR A 7 1.20 13.28 1.36
N PRO A 8 0.02 13.89 1.15
CA PRO A 8 -1.10 13.20 0.50
C PRO A 8 -0.73 12.62 -0.86
N SER A 9 0.04 13.35 -1.66
CA SER A 9 0.51 12.86 -2.97
C SER A 9 1.40 11.63 -2.85
N GLN A 10 2.30 11.58 -1.88
CA GLN A 10 3.13 10.40 -1.63
C GLN A 10 2.29 9.18 -1.24
N LEU A 11 1.30 9.34 -0.36
CA LEU A 11 0.39 8.26 0.03
C LEU A 11 -0.41 7.72 -1.16
N ARG A 12 -0.90 8.60 -2.05
CA ARG A 12 -1.61 8.20 -3.28
C ARG A 12 -0.72 7.49 -4.28
N ILE A 13 0.52 7.91 -4.43
CA ILE A 13 1.49 7.21 -5.28
C ILE A 13 1.71 5.78 -4.77
N LEU A 14 1.93 5.60 -3.46
CA LEU A 14 2.09 4.27 -2.88
C LEU A 14 0.84 3.41 -3.07
N ALA A 15 -0.36 3.98 -2.92
CA ALA A 15 -1.61 3.29 -3.19
C ALA A 15 -1.74 2.86 -4.65
N ALA A 16 -1.43 3.75 -5.60
CA ALA A 16 -1.49 3.47 -7.03
C ALA A 16 -0.55 2.33 -7.45
N LEU A 17 0.65 2.25 -6.84
CA LEU A 17 1.64 1.22 -7.16
C LEU A 17 1.27 -0.19 -6.63
N LEU A 18 0.26 -0.30 -5.77
CA LEU A 18 -0.30 -1.58 -5.34
C LEU A 18 -1.32 -2.15 -6.33
N ALA A 19 -1.79 -1.36 -7.28
CA ALA A 19 -2.72 -1.81 -8.31
C ALA A 19 -2.03 -2.69 -9.37
N MET A 20 -2.82 -3.53 -10.04
CA MET A 20 -2.34 -4.31 -11.19
C MET A 20 -1.83 -3.36 -12.26
N PRO A 21 -0.61 -3.53 -12.79
CA PRO A 21 -0.12 -2.71 -13.90
C PRO A 21 -0.91 -3.00 -15.18
N GLU A 22 -1.24 -1.94 -15.89
CA GLU A 22 -1.93 -1.96 -17.18
C GLU A 22 -1.04 -1.37 -18.28
N ASP A 23 -1.55 -1.26 -19.52
CA ASP A 23 -0.77 -0.87 -20.70
C ASP A 23 -0.08 0.50 -20.54
N ASP A 24 -0.65 1.43 -19.77
CA ASP A 24 -0.12 2.76 -19.49
C ASP A 24 0.76 2.84 -18.23
N ALA A 25 0.97 1.72 -17.54
CA ALA A 25 1.64 1.72 -16.22
C ALA A 25 3.04 2.34 -16.25
N LEU A 26 3.83 2.10 -17.30
CA LEU A 26 5.17 2.66 -17.41
C LEU A 26 5.14 4.19 -17.59
N ASP A 27 4.21 4.71 -18.38
CA ASP A 27 4.02 6.16 -18.56
C ASP A 27 3.51 6.80 -17.28
N ALA A 28 2.58 6.14 -16.58
CA ALA A 28 2.11 6.59 -15.26
C ALA A 28 3.27 6.70 -14.24
N LEU A 29 4.23 5.75 -14.23
CA LEU A 29 5.42 5.83 -13.38
C LEU A 29 6.31 7.02 -13.73
N ARG A 30 6.50 7.31 -15.02
CA ARG A 30 7.27 8.47 -15.48
C ARG A 30 6.61 9.77 -15.03
N ASP A 31 5.29 9.85 -15.09
CA ASP A 31 4.52 11.01 -14.63
C ASP A 31 4.58 11.21 -13.11
N MET A 32 4.68 10.12 -12.35
CA MET A 32 4.83 10.16 -10.88
C MET A 32 6.26 10.52 -10.44
N GLN A 33 7.27 10.30 -11.27
CA GLN A 33 8.68 10.45 -10.90
C GLN A 33 9.04 11.83 -10.30
N PRO A 34 8.51 12.98 -10.76
CA PRO A 34 8.80 14.26 -10.13
C PRO A 34 8.39 14.36 -8.65
N LEU A 35 7.34 13.65 -8.25
CA LEU A 35 6.87 13.56 -6.86
C LEU A 35 7.47 12.38 -6.09
N ALA A 36 7.99 11.39 -6.81
CA ALA A 36 8.60 10.17 -6.28
C ALA A 36 9.94 9.87 -6.98
N PRO A 37 10.99 10.66 -6.74
CA PRO A 37 12.29 10.52 -7.46
C PRO A 37 12.92 9.13 -7.34
N TRP A 38 12.56 8.37 -6.30
CA TRP A 38 12.98 7.00 -6.08
C TRP A 38 12.46 6.01 -7.15
N LEU A 39 11.50 6.40 -7.99
CA LEU A 39 11.06 5.63 -9.15
C LEU A 39 12.09 5.65 -10.29
N GLY A 40 12.89 6.71 -10.41
CA GLY A 40 13.87 6.83 -11.48
C GLY A 40 14.79 5.61 -11.64
N PRO A 41 15.43 5.10 -10.59
CA PRO A 41 16.30 3.93 -10.67
C PRO A 41 15.62 2.62 -11.08
N VAL A 42 14.29 2.49 -10.94
CA VAL A 42 13.56 1.26 -11.28
C VAL A 42 13.05 1.24 -12.73
N LEU A 43 12.90 2.40 -13.37
CA LEU A 43 12.39 2.52 -14.74
C LEU A 43 13.19 1.70 -15.76
N PRO A 44 14.55 1.69 -15.78
CA PRO A 44 15.30 0.92 -16.75
C PRO A 44 15.06 -0.59 -16.71
N GLU A 45 14.75 -1.17 -15.55
CA GLU A 45 14.36 -2.56 -15.42
C GLU A 45 12.99 -2.80 -16.06
N LEU A 46 12.01 -1.95 -15.71
CA LEU A 46 10.65 -2.07 -16.21
C LEU A 46 10.51 -1.85 -17.72
N GLU A 47 11.39 -1.05 -18.31
CA GLU A 47 11.47 -0.87 -19.77
C GLU A 47 11.92 -2.13 -20.51
N ARG A 48 12.59 -3.06 -19.83
CA ARG A 48 13.12 -4.31 -20.41
C ARG A 48 12.22 -5.51 -20.16
N VAL A 49 11.32 -5.45 -19.20
CA VAL A 49 10.38 -6.53 -18.91
C VAL A 49 9.07 -6.31 -19.65
N SER A 50 8.40 -7.39 -20.03
CA SER A 50 7.06 -7.29 -20.61
C SER A 50 6.02 -6.92 -19.56
N LEU A 51 4.92 -6.30 -19.98
CA LEU A 51 3.77 -6.07 -19.10
C LEU A 51 3.27 -7.39 -18.48
N ALA A 52 3.22 -8.46 -19.26
CA ALA A 52 2.80 -9.78 -18.76
C ALA A 52 3.73 -10.30 -17.64
N HIS A 53 5.04 -10.07 -17.73
CA HIS A 53 5.98 -10.42 -16.65
C HIS A 53 5.71 -9.59 -15.39
N TRP A 54 5.50 -8.29 -15.54
CA TRP A 54 5.17 -7.40 -14.43
C TRP A 54 3.84 -7.78 -13.76
N GLN A 55 2.80 -8.08 -14.56
CA GLN A 55 1.50 -8.56 -14.05
C GLN A 55 1.63 -9.91 -13.33
N THR A 56 2.48 -10.81 -13.83
CA THR A 56 2.76 -12.10 -13.19
C THR A 56 3.38 -11.89 -11.80
N GLU A 57 4.36 -11.01 -11.71
CA GLU A 57 4.98 -10.68 -10.41
C GLU A 57 4.00 -10.03 -9.45
N HIS A 58 3.17 -9.09 -9.92
CA HIS A 58 2.11 -8.49 -9.12
C HIS A 58 1.14 -9.55 -8.58
N THR A 59 0.68 -10.44 -9.46
CA THR A 59 -0.23 -11.54 -9.07
C THR A 59 0.41 -12.44 -8.02
N ARG A 60 1.67 -12.83 -8.23
CA ARG A 60 2.43 -13.68 -7.30
C ARG A 60 2.55 -13.03 -5.91
N LEU A 61 2.88 -11.76 -5.87
CA LEU A 61 3.09 -11.04 -4.60
C LEU A 61 1.80 -10.80 -3.83
N PHE A 62 0.73 -10.38 -4.50
CA PHE A 62 -0.43 -9.78 -3.84
C PHE A 62 -1.72 -10.59 -3.92
N ILE A 63 -1.88 -11.44 -4.94
CA ILE A 63 -3.17 -12.06 -5.24
C ILE A 63 -3.15 -13.57 -4.98
N SER A 64 -2.24 -14.30 -5.63
CA SER A 64 -2.25 -15.76 -5.57
C SER A 64 -0.88 -16.35 -5.90
N ALA A 65 -0.34 -17.13 -4.98
CA ALA A 65 0.85 -17.95 -5.17
C ALA A 65 0.75 -19.25 -4.36
N TYR A 66 1.44 -20.29 -4.82
CA TYR A 66 1.57 -21.55 -4.09
C TYR A 66 2.94 -21.62 -3.41
N PRO A 67 3.04 -22.13 -2.17
CA PRO A 67 1.96 -22.62 -1.30
C PRO A 67 1.18 -21.51 -0.59
N LYS A 68 1.63 -20.25 -0.65
CA LYS A 68 1.03 -19.11 0.05
C LYS A 68 1.35 -17.81 -0.69
N THR A 69 0.39 -16.90 -0.75
CA THR A 69 0.61 -15.51 -1.23
C THR A 69 1.58 -14.80 -0.30
N PRO A 70 2.72 -14.29 -0.81
CA PRO A 70 3.77 -13.71 0.04
C PRO A 70 3.35 -12.44 0.77
N CYS A 71 2.67 -11.53 0.07
CA CYS A 71 2.39 -10.18 0.54
C CYS A 71 0.93 -9.78 0.29
N PRO A 72 -0.07 -10.49 0.86
CA PRO A 72 -1.46 -10.10 0.68
C PRO A 72 -1.69 -8.70 1.28
N PRO A 73 -2.19 -7.71 0.52
CA PRO A 73 -2.26 -6.32 0.97
C PRO A 73 -3.55 -6.04 1.78
N TYR A 74 -3.84 -6.85 2.80
CA TYR A 74 -5.05 -6.77 3.62
C TYR A 74 -4.72 -6.90 5.11
N GLU A 75 -5.19 -5.94 5.93
CA GLU A 75 -4.98 -5.95 7.38
C GLU A 75 -5.47 -7.23 8.03
N SER A 76 -6.67 -7.68 7.65
CA SER A 76 -7.31 -8.86 8.25
C SER A 76 -6.46 -10.13 8.13
N VAL A 77 -5.72 -10.29 7.02
CA VAL A 77 -4.82 -11.43 6.83
C VAL A 77 -3.67 -11.41 7.85
N TYR A 78 -3.07 -10.26 8.11
CA TYR A 78 -1.95 -10.14 9.06
C TYR A 78 -2.38 -10.23 10.52
N ARG A 79 -3.59 -9.79 10.83
CA ARG A 79 -4.07 -9.69 12.22
C ARG A 79 -4.98 -10.83 12.65
N GLN A 80 -5.67 -11.47 11.70
CA GLN A 80 -6.65 -12.53 11.95
C GLN A 80 -6.34 -13.83 11.21
N GLY A 81 -5.43 -13.81 10.23
CA GLY A 81 -5.07 -14.96 9.39
C GLY A 81 -6.06 -15.28 8.28
N VAL A 82 -7.14 -14.51 8.15
CA VAL A 82 -8.19 -14.68 7.12
C VAL A 82 -8.67 -13.32 6.65
N MET A 83 -9.14 -13.25 5.41
CA MET A 83 -9.71 -12.01 4.86
C MET A 83 -11.06 -11.67 5.50
N GLY A 84 -11.31 -10.36 5.68
CA GLY A 84 -12.59 -9.85 6.17
C GLY A 84 -12.73 -9.88 7.69
N GLY A 85 -13.98 -9.83 8.18
CA GLY A 85 -14.28 -9.92 9.61
C GLY A 85 -14.31 -8.59 10.34
N VAL A 86 -13.90 -8.59 11.62
CA VAL A 86 -14.02 -7.44 12.52
C VAL A 86 -13.24 -6.24 12.01
N ARG A 87 -11.98 -6.43 11.58
CA ARG A 87 -11.11 -5.33 11.14
C ARG A 87 -11.64 -4.59 9.93
N THR A 88 -12.20 -5.32 8.97
CA THR A 88 -12.86 -4.73 7.81
C THR A 88 -14.05 -3.87 8.19
N ARG A 89 -14.85 -4.31 9.19
CA ARG A 89 -16.01 -3.54 9.69
C ARG A 89 -15.57 -2.28 10.44
N GLU A 90 -14.56 -2.36 11.27
CA GLU A 90 -14.00 -1.22 12.01
C GLU A 90 -13.51 -0.13 11.05
N LEU A 91 -12.78 -0.53 9.99
CA LEU A 91 -12.33 0.40 8.94
C LEU A 91 -13.49 1.00 8.15
N ALA A 92 -14.50 0.19 7.78
CA ALA A 92 -15.69 0.71 7.11
C ALA A 92 -16.42 1.75 7.98
N ASP A 93 -16.43 1.57 9.31
CA ASP A 93 -16.98 2.53 10.27
C ASP A 93 -16.16 3.82 10.36
N LEU A 94 -14.82 3.70 10.41
CA LEU A 94 -13.90 4.83 10.35
C LEU A 94 -14.12 5.65 9.07
N TYR A 95 -14.22 4.98 7.91
CA TYR A 95 -14.47 5.65 6.63
C TYR A 95 -15.80 6.40 6.64
N ARG A 96 -16.87 5.78 7.15
CA ARG A 96 -18.19 6.44 7.26
C ARG A 96 -18.13 7.70 8.14
N ARG A 97 -17.43 7.66 9.26
CA ARG A 97 -17.19 8.85 10.13
C ARG A 97 -16.37 9.92 9.41
N ALA A 98 -15.50 9.52 8.49
CA ALA A 98 -14.76 10.45 7.63
C ALA A 98 -15.60 11.04 6.50
N GLY A 99 -16.79 10.50 6.22
CA GLY A 99 -17.63 10.85 5.07
C GLY A 99 -17.22 10.08 3.80
N LEU A 100 -16.56 8.93 3.95
CA LEU A 100 -16.08 8.07 2.86
C LEU A 100 -16.78 6.71 2.87
N GLN A 101 -16.70 6.02 1.74
CA GLN A 101 -17.15 4.64 1.59
C GLN A 101 -16.21 3.90 0.63
N ALA A 102 -15.78 2.71 1.01
CA ALA A 102 -15.12 1.79 0.09
C ALA A 102 -16.17 1.18 -0.84
N VAL A 103 -15.96 1.24 -2.16
CA VAL A 103 -16.86 0.72 -3.18
C VAL A 103 -16.11 -0.33 -3.99
N ASP A 104 -16.71 -1.51 -4.14
CA ASP A 104 -16.18 -2.64 -4.93
C ASP A 104 -14.78 -3.15 -4.49
N ILE A 105 -14.32 -2.74 -3.32
CA ILE A 105 -13.05 -3.17 -2.74
C ILE A 105 -13.18 -3.33 -1.22
N SER A 106 -12.41 -4.24 -0.63
CA SER A 106 -12.41 -4.40 0.82
C SER A 106 -11.88 -3.15 1.54
N ALA A 107 -12.54 -2.76 2.64
CA ALA A 107 -12.14 -1.59 3.42
C ALA A 107 -10.70 -1.73 3.98
N ASP A 108 -10.24 -2.94 4.24
CA ASP A 108 -8.92 -3.24 4.77
C ASP A 108 -7.83 -3.51 3.71
N TYR A 109 -8.14 -3.23 2.43
CA TYR A 109 -7.14 -3.21 1.37
C TYR A 109 -6.18 -2.03 1.57
N LEU A 110 -4.88 -2.28 1.51
CA LEU A 110 -3.85 -1.27 1.80
C LEU A 110 -3.98 -0.02 0.92
N GLY A 111 -4.28 -0.20 -0.37
CA GLY A 111 -4.49 0.93 -1.28
C GLY A 111 -5.60 1.85 -0.80
N THR A 112 -6.76 1.30 -0.40
CA THR A 112 -7.88 2.05 0.16
C THR A 112 -7.51 2.76 1.47
N MET A 113 -6.75 2.09 2.33
CA MET A 113 -6.29 2.67 3.60
C MET A 113 -5.35 3.86 3.38
N LEU A 114 -4.42 3.77 2.41
CA LEU A 114 -3.51 4.87 2.06
C LEU A 114 -4.24 6.05 1.41
N GLU A 115 -5.22 5.78 0.55
CA GLU A 115 -6.10 6.82 -0.01
C GLU A 115 -6.90 7.53 1.09
N CYS A 116 -7.44 6.78 2.04
CA CYS A 116 -8.12 7.35 3.20
C CYS A 116 -7.17 8.22 4.02
N ALA A 117 -5.95 7.76 4.29
CA ALA A 117 -4.94 8.54 5.02
C ALA A 117 -4.62 9.87 4.31
N ALA A 118 -4.48 9.83 2.97
CA ALA A 118 -4.26 11.03 2.17
C ALA A 118 -5.42 12.02 2.31
N TYR A 119 -6.64 11.53 2.17
CA TYR A 119 -7.85 12.34 2.32
C TYR A 119 -7.99 12.96 3.72
N LEU A 120 -7.81 12.14 4.77
CA LEU A 120 -7.92 12.62 6.16
C LEU A 120 -6.91 13.74 6.44
N ARG A 121 -5.70 13.61 5.88
CA ARG A 121 -4.66 14.64 6.00
C ARG A 121 -5.03 15.94 5.27
N GLU A 122 -5.57 15.84 4.07
CA GLU A 122 -6.03 17.01 3.30
C GLU A 122 -7.18 17.75 3.99
N GLN A 123 -8.06 16.99 4.67
CA GLN A 123 -9.21 17.56 5.37
C GLN A 123 -8.89 17.97 6.82
N GLY A 124 -7.67 17.81 7.31
CA GLY A 124 -7.29 18.13 8.68
C GLY A 124 -8.03 17.29 9.73
N LYS A 125 -8.42 16.06 9.38
CA LYS A 125 -9.12 15.11 10.29
C LYS A 125 -8.12 14.31 11.10
N ASP A 126 -7.32 14.99 11.91
CA ASP A 126 -6.14 14.43 12.60
C ASP A 126 -6.50 13.29 13.58
N ASP A 127 -7.66 13.36 14.25
CA ASP A 127 -8.07 12.29 15.18
C ASP A 127 -8.37 10.98 14.47
N LEU A 128 -9.06 11.03 13.32
CA LEU A 128 -9.33 9.85 12.49
C LEU A 128 -8.03 9.33 11.83
N LEU A 129 -7.14 10.22 11.43
CA LEU A 129 -5.84 9.83 10.90
C LEU A 129 -4.98 9.12 11.95
N ARG A 130 -5.02 9.58 13.18
CA ARG A 130 -4.34 8.94 14.30
C ARG A 130 -4.92 7.55 14.60
N GLU A 131 -6.25 7.42 14.62
CA GLU A 131 -6.94 6.14 14.79
C GLU A 131 -6.54 5.15 13.67
N LEU A 132 -6.56 5.59 12.40
CA LEU A 132 -6.15 4.77 11.26
C LEU A 132 -4.68 4.31 11.38
N ASP A 133 -3.80 5.18 11.86
CA ASP A 133 -2.39 4.86 12.09
C ASP A 133 -2.20 3.90 13.27
N GLU A 134 -2.70 4.25 14.44
CA GLU A 134 -2.36 3.56 15.71
C GLU A 134 -3.12 2.23 15.88
N GLU A 135 -4.37 2.16 15.43
CA GLU A 135 -5.24 1.01 15.63
C GLU A 135 -5.27 0.05 14.43
N HIS A 136 -4.83 0.52 13.27
CA HIS A 136 -4.84 -0.24 12.02
C HIS A 136 -3.45 -0.36 11.40
N LEU A 137 -3.01 0.61 10.61
CA LEU A 137 -1.81 0.51 9.77
C LEU A 137 -0.54 0.19 10.58
N GLY A 138 -0.31 0.86 11.70
CA GLY A 138 0.87 0.67 12.53
C GLY A 138 1.04 -0.74 13.10
N LEU A 139 -0.03 -1.54 13.11
CA LEU A 139 -0.03 -2.88 13.71
C LEU A 139 0.38 -4.00 12.75
N TRP A 140 0.39 -3.75 11.45
CA TRP A 140 0.72 -4.79 10.46
C TRP A 140 1.60 -4.33 9.31
N LEU A 141 1.57 -3.05 8.97
CA LEU A 141 2.28 -2.49 7.83
C LEU A 141 3.79 -2.75 7.84
N PRO A 142 4.52 -2.71 8.99
CA PRO A 142 5.94 -3.06 9.03
C PRO A 142 6.23 -4.49 8.57
N ARG A 143 5.34 -5.45 8.90
CA ARG A 143 5.47 -6.85 8.45
C ARG A 143 5.23 -6.99 6.95
N PHE A 144 4.19 -6.32 6.43
CA PHE A 144 3.92 -6.27 4.99
C PHE A 144 5.10 -5.65 4.22
N ALA A 145 5.59 -4.50 4.67
CA ALA A 145 6.68 -3.77 4.01
C ALA A 145 7.97 -4.60 3.95
N ARG A 146 8.31 -5.28 5.03
CA ARG A 146 9.47 -6.19 5.08
C ARG A 146 9.27 -7.36 4.13
N ALA A 147 8.12 -8.04 4.19
CA ALA A 147 7.81 -9.16 3.31
C ALA A 147 7.89 -8.75 1.84
N LEU A 148 7.35 -7.58 1.48
CA LEU A 148 7.40 -7.07 0.11
C LEU A 148 8.83 -6.79 -0.34
N SER A 149 9.65 -6.14 0.49
CA SER A 149 11.05 -5.87 0.17
C SER A 149 11.87 -7.13 -0.02
N ASP A 150 11.60 -8.18 0.77
CA ASP A 150 12.36 -9.43 0.77
C ASP A 150 11.90 -10.41 -0.30
N GLN A 151 10.62 -10.44 -0.64
CA GLN A 151 10.02 -11.43 -1.53
C GLN A 151 9.89 -10.98 -2.99
N ALA A 152 9.96 -9.67 -3.25
CA ALA A 152 9.83 -9.14 -4.60
C ALA A 152 11.05 -9.44 -5.47
N GLU A 153 10.81 -9.81 -6.72
CA GLU A 153 11.84 -10.01 -7.74
C GLU A 153 12.09 -8.72 -8.52
N LEU A 154 11.04 -7.96 -8.88
CA LEU A 154 11.18 -6.67 -9.53
C LEU A 154 11.59 -5.58 -8.55
N SER A 155 12.56 -4.77 -8.94
CA SER A 155 13.07 -3.67 -8.10
C SER A 155 12.02 -2.66 -7.71
N LEU A 156 10.99 -2.43 -8.54
CA LEU A 156 9.86 -1.58 -8.20
C LEU A 156 9.22 -1.99 -6.87
N TYR A 157 8.87 -3.27 -6.72
CA TYR A 157 8.19 -3.75 -5.51
C TYR A 157 9.12 -3.84 -4.30
N GLN A 158 10.42 -4.09 -4.52
CA GLN A 158 11.41 -4.00 -3.45
C GLN A 158 11.51 -2.57 -2.90
N VAL A 159 11.56 -1.58 -3.79
CA VAL A 159 11.60 -0.16 -3.40
C VAL A 159 10.27 0.25 -2.77
N LEU A 160 9.14 -0.17 -3.34
CA LEU A 160 7.81 0.08 -2.77
C LEU A 160 7.72 -0.40 -1.32
N GLY A 161 8.20 -1.61 -1.04
CA GLY A 161 8.27 -2.15 0.32
C GLY A 161 9.08 -1.26 1.25
N ARG A 162 10.25 -0.78 0.82
CA ARG A 162 11.08 0.16 1.60
C ARG A 162 10.38 1.50 1.85
N GLN A 163 9.72 2.05 0.84
CA GLN A 163 8.99 3.32 0.97
C GLN A 163 7.79 3.19 1.92
N ILE A 164 7.04 2.09 1.83
CA ILE A 164 5.94 1.80 2.76
C ILE A 164 6.48 1.61 4.19
N GLY A 165 7.59 0.89 4.34
CA GLY A 165 8.25 0.72 5.65
C GLY A 165 8.70 2.04 6.29
N ALA A 166 9.13 3.00 5.47
CA ALA A 166 9.54 4.31 5.94
C ALA A 166 8.37 5.19 6.45
N LEU A 167 7.12 4.86 6.11
CA LEU A 167 5.94 5.56 6.64
C LEU A 167 5.78 5.34 8.16
N ILE A 168 6.21 4.18 8.64
CA ILE A 168 6.05 3.78 10.04
C ILE A 168 7.44 3.46 10.58
N PRO A 169 8.07 4.37 11.34
CA PRO A 169 9.32 4.06 12.01
C PRO A 169 9.10 2.85 12.94
N GLU A 170 10.04 1.91 12.90
CA GLU A 170 10.02 0.78 13.83
C GLU A 170 9.88 1.33 15.25
N ARG A 171 8.78 0.96 15.92
CA ARG A 171 8.67 1.20 17.36
C ARG A 171 9.74 0.30 17.98
N GLY A 172 10.82 0.91 18.47
CA GLY A 172 11.86 0.20 19.20
C GLY A 172 11.25 -0.64 20.34
N PRO A 173 11.98 -1.67 20.77
CA PRO A 173 11.50 -2.57 21.83
C PRO A 173 11.20 -1.83 23.12
#